data_5808ecff5651dbc98d08df6e94cbd10d
#
_entry.id   5808ecff5651dbc98d08df6e94cbd10d
#
_cell.length_a   1.000
_cell.length_b   1.000
_cell.length_c   1.000
_cell.angle_alpha   90.00
_cell.angle_beta   90.00
_cell.angle_gamma   90.00
#
_symmetry.space_group_name_H-M   'P 1'
#
loop_
_entity.id
_entity.type
_entity.pdbx_description
1 polymer ?
#
loop_
_entity_poly.entity_id
_entity_poly.type
_entity_poly.pdbx_seq_one_letter_code
_entity_poly.pdbx_strand_id
1 'polypeptide(L)'
;MKKILIFLLILSNLTFGVQKMSLDSKETDKILEQVTKEFDKGNPQKAISTLKKKIAEDPSKIIYKVILGFAYEEMGRKSEAEKEFTEAVELQKKYPFFAENGEKYDVRLLIGIIYFSENDYDETLKWLKQVDDKEFYKSTDEEKGIFLGIVNFQAENYEEAKKYLLQSYTYDKIGASENVLGMIYWEEGNQKEAQKWFLKSSDKGNSGAQANLGSLYYELNDKKESLKWLEKAYETARKDKDTEKMEEIKEMIKDVKDSQE
;
A
#
# COMPACT_ATOMS: atom_id res chain seq x y z
N MET A 1 -16.57 1.96 -9.29
CA MET A 1 -15.62 2.32 -10.38
C MET A 1 -14.19 2.43 -9.89
N LYS A 2 -13.92 3.10 -8.76
CA LYS A 2 -12.56 3.24 -8.23
C LYS A 2 -11.88 1.88 -7.93
N LYS A 3 -12.57 0.95 -7.27
CA LYS A 3 -11.99 -0.34 -6.83
C LYS A 3 -11.49 -1.21 -7.98
N ILE A 4 -12.24 -1.32 -9.05
CA ILE A 4 -11.84 -2.11 -10.23
C ILE A 4 -10.72 -1.41 -11.01
N LEU A 5 -10.76 -0.07 -11.11
CA LEU A 5 -9.70 0.71 -11.77
C LEU A 5 -8.39 0.70 -10.97
N ILE A 6 -8.50 0.80 -9.65
CA ILE A 6 -7.37 0.71 -8.72
C ILE A 6 -6.79 -0.70 -8.73
N PHE A 7 -7.62 -1.73 -8.83
CA PHE A 7 -7.18 -3.10 -9.06
C PHE A 7 -6.27 -3.21 -10.28
N LEU A 8 -6.63 -2.57 -11.40
CA LEU A 8 -5.78 -2.49 -12.61
C LEU A 8 -4.47 -1.75 -12.37
N LEU A 9 -4.50 -0.63 -11.64
CA LEU A 9 -3.33 0.18 -11.31
C LEU A 9 -2.39 -0.53 -10.31
N ILE A 10 -2.94 -1.21 -9.32
CA ILE A 10 -2.17 -2.01 -8.35
C ILE A 10 -1.44 -3.14 -9.05
N LEU A 11 -2.09 -3.82 -9.99
CA LEU A 11 -1.47 -4.89 -10.76
C LEU A 11 -0.35 -4.39 -11.68
N SER A 12 -0.40 -3.13 -12.13
CA SER A 12 0.61 -2.54 -13.01
C SER A 12 1.75 -1.82 -12.29
N ASN A 13 1.58 -1.35 -11.02
CA ASN A 13 2.46 -0.35 -10.42
C ASN A 13 2.80 -0.56 -8.92
N LEU A 14 2.59 -1.75 -8.31
CA LEU A 14 2.92 -1.95 -6.90
C LEU A 14 4.41 -1.79 -6.61
N THR A 15 4.77 -0.62 -6.04
CA THR A 15 6.13 -0.23 -5.63
C THR A 15 6.32 -0.17 -4.11
N PHE A 16 5.56 -0.94 -3.33
CA PHE A 16 5.80 -1.07 -1.89
C PHE A 16 6.63 -2.33 -1.57
N GLY A 17 7.82 -2.50 -2.16
CA GLY A 17 8.62 -3.70 -1.90
C GLY A 17 7.95 -5.02 -2.37
N VAL A 18 6.69 -4.97 -2.74
CA VAL A 18 5.94 -6.07 -3.35
C VAL A 18 6.30 -6.10 -4.82
N GLN A 19 6.95 -7.15 -5.25
CA GLN A 19 7.28 -7.34 -6.66
C GLN A 19 6.02 -7.22 -7.52
N LYS A 20 6.19 -6.66 -8.72
CA LYS A 20 5.13 -6.46 -9.70
C LYS A 20 4.30 -7.74 -9.85
N MET A 21 3.06 -7.72 -9.37
CA MET A 21 2.12 -8.81 -9.60
C MET A 21 1.64 -8.70 -11.04
N SER A 22 2.18 -9.50 -11.94
CA SER A 22 1.52 -9.78 -13.18
C SER A 22 0.58 -10.95 -12.93
N LEU A 23 -0.68 -10.69 -13.03
CA LEU A 23 -1.68 -11.75 -13.15
C LEU A 23 -1.43 -12.44 -14.47
N ASP A 24 -1.21 -13.74 -14.38
CA ASP A 24 -0.98 -14.59 -15.55
C ASP A 24 -2.08 -14.40 -16.57
N SER A 25 -1.75 -13.65 -17.57
CA SER A 25 -2.27 -13.61 -18.93
C SER A 25 -2.98 -12.33 -19.38
N LYS A 26 -2.70 -11.97 -20.63
CA LYS A 26 -3.49 -11.06 -21.48
C LYS A 26 -5.01 -11.31 -21.43
N GLU A 27 -5.43 -12.49 -20.97
CA GLU A 27 -6.85 -12.84 -20.82
C GLU A 27 -7.44 -12.16 -19.58
N THR A 28 -6.76 -12.16 -18.44
CA THR A 28 -7.22 -11.49 -17.22
C THR A 28 -7.35 -9.99 -17.46
N ASP A 29 -6.37 -9.38 -18.13
CA ASP A 29 -6.40 -7.94 -18.47
C ASP A 29 -7.63 -7.62 -19.34
N LYS A 30 -7.90 -8.43 -20.36
CA LYS A 30 -9.09 -8.26 -21.20
C LYS A 30 -10.41 -8.39 -20.44
N ILE A 31 -10.47 -9.32 -19.49
CA ILE A 31 -11.68 -9.47 -18.65
C ILE A 31 -11.84 -8.26 -17.75
N LEU A 32 -10.76 -7.74 -17.14
CA LEU A 32 -10.80 -6.54 -16.33
C LEU A 32 -11.24 -5.32 -17.13
N GLU A 33 -10.67 -5.10 -18.33
CA GLU A 33 -11.11 -4.02 -19.23
C GLU A 33 -12.59 -4.15 -19.59
N GLN A 34 -13.05 -5.36 -19.90
CA GLN A 34 -14.45 -5.61 -20.23
C GLN A 34 -15.37 -5.32 -19.04
N VAL A 35 -15.00 -5.77 -17.83
CA VAL A 35 -15.75 -5.53 -16.60
C VAL A 35 -15.84 -4.03 -16.32
N THR A 36 -14.71 -3.32 -16.34
CA THR A 36 -14.66 -1.87 -16.13
C THR A 36 -15.54 -1.12 -17.12
N LYS A 37 -15.42 -1.46 -18.42
CA LYS A 37 -16.24 -0.85 -19.48
C LYS A 37 -17.74 -1.05 -19.31
N GLU A 38 -18.17 -2.20 -18.80
CA GLU A 38 -19.60 -2.43 -18.52
C GLU A 38 -20.08 -1.65 -17.29
N PHE A 39 -19.25 -1.47 -16.26
CA PHE A 39 -19.53 -0.59 -15.15
C PHE A 39 -19.65 0.89 -15.59
N ASP A 40 -18.72 1.36 -16.42
CA ASP A 40 -18.72 2.72 -16.97
C ASP A 40 -19.99 3.04 -17.79
N LYS A 41 -20.53 2.01 -18.46
CA LYS A 41 -21.80 2.12 -19.20
C LYS A 41 -23.05 2.01 -18.32
N GLY A 42 -22.88 1.81 -17.00
CA GLY A 42 -24.00 1.58 -16.08
C GLY A 42 -24.63 0.19 -16.19
N ASN A 43 -23.88 -0.80 -16.71
CA ASN A 43 -24.34 -2.17 -16.90
C ASN A 43 -23.66 -3.19 -15.96
N PRO A 44 -23.63 -2.98 -14.62
CA PRO A 44 -22.88 -3.83 -13.69
C PRO A 44 -23.35 -5.29 -13.71
N GLN A 45 -24.60 -5.57 -13.96
CA GLN A 45 -25.14 -6.94 -14.05
C GLN A 45 -24.52 -7.74 -15.21
N LYS A 46 -24.16 -7.06 -16.30
CA LYS A 46 -23.50 -7.70 -17.43
C LYS A 46 -22.04 -8.04 -17.09
N ALA A 47 -21.35 -7.17 -16.36
CA ALA A 47 -20.02 -7.44 -15.82
C ALA A 47 -20.03 -8.67 -14.90
N ILE A 48 -20.97 -8.74 -13.95
CA ILE A 48 -21.17 -9.88 -13.06
C ILE A 48 -21.44 -11.17 -13.84
N SER A 49 -22.33 -11.13 -14.83
CA SER A 49 -22.65 -12.32 -15.63
C SER A 49 -21.45 -12.82 -16.43
N THR A 50 -20.62 -11.91 -16.95
CA THR A 50 -19.36 -12.24 -17.63
C THR A 50 -18.39 -12.96 -16.70
N LEU A 51 -18.18 -12.40 -15.49
CA LEU A 51 -17.29 -13.02 -14.50
C LEU A 51 -17.79 -14.40 -14.05
N LYS A 52 -19.09 -14.56 -13.77
CA LYS A 52 -19.68 -15.84 -13.41
C LYS A 52 -19.51 -16.89 -14.50
N LYS A 53 -19.65 -16.48 -15.77
CA LYS A 53 -19.41 -17.38 -16.91
C LYS A 53 -17.94 -17.81 -16.93
N LYS A 54 -17.00 -16.88 -16.77
CA LYS A 54 -15.56 -17.18 -16.74
C LYS A 54 -15.17 -18.10 -15.57
N ILE A 55 -15.73 -17.89 -14.39
CA ILE A 55 -15.53 -18.76 -13.23
C ILE A 55 -16.06 -20.18 -13.50
N ALA A 56 -17.19 -20.31 -14.20
CA ALA A 56 -17.74 -21.60 -14.58
C ALA A 56 -16.91 -22.31 -15.66
N GLU A 57 -16.32 -21.56 -16.61
CA GLU A 57 -15.44 -22.10 -17.65
C GLU A 57 -14.11 -22.61 -17.06
N ASP A 58 -13.52 -21.88 -16.12
CA ASP A 58 -12.27 -22.27 -15.45
C ASP A 58 -12.28 -21.89 -13.96
N PRO A 59 -12.74 -22.80 -13.09
CA PRO A 59 -12.75 -22.57 -11.65
C PRO A 59 -11.35 -22.42 -11.01
N SER A 60 -10.28 -22.79 -11.70
CA SER A 60 -8.90 -22.64 -11.21
C SER A 60 -8.41 -21.18 -11.24
N LYS A 61 -9.04 -20.34 -12.05
CA LYS A 61 -8.75 -18.90 -12.14
C LYS A 61 -9.42 -18.14 -10.99
N ILE A 62 -8.94 -18.37 -9.75
CA ILE A 62 -9.50 -17.79 -8.53
C ILE A 62 -9.56 -16.26 -8.55
N ILE A 63 -8.70 -15.62 -9.36
CA ILE A 63 -8.68 -14.17 -9.55
C ILE A 63 -10.04 -13.63 -10.02
N TYR A 64 -10.79 -14.37 -10.83
CA TYR A 64 -12.10 -13.93 -11.27
C TYR A 64 -13.12 -13.86 -10.13
N LYS A 65 -12.95 -14.66 -9.06
CA LYS A 65 -13.75 -14.51 -7.85
C LYS A 65 -13.39 -13.25 -7.05
N VAL A 66 -12.12 -12.92 -6.99
CA VAL A 66 -11.67 -11.66 -6.35
C VAL A 66 -12.24 -10.46 -7.10
N ILE A 67 -12.16 -10.48 -8.45
CA ILE A 67 -12.75 -9.41 -9.27
C ILE A 67 -14.27 -9.35 -9.10
N LEU A 68 -14.94 -10.50 -9.01
CA LEU A 68 -16.40 -10.55 -8.78
C LEU A 68 -16.77 -10.01 -7.41
N GLY A 69 -15.96 -10.29 -6.37
CA GLY A 69 -16.13 -9.72 -5.04
C GLY A 69 -16.07 -8.19 -5.07
N PHE A 70 -15.04 -7.61 -5.70
CA PHE A 70 -14.94 -6.16 -5.85
C PHE A 70 -16.04 -5.56 -6.75
N ALA A 71 -16.50 -6.31 -7.76
CA ALA A 71 -17.67 -5.89 -8.54
C ALA A 71 -18.95 -5.80 -7.70
N TYR A 72 -19.13 -6.70 -6.73
CA TYR A 72 -20.23 -6.61 -5.76
C TYR A 72 -20.03 -5.45 -4.76
N GLU A 73 -18.80 -5.20 -4.29
CA GLU A 73 -18.48 -4.04 -3.44
C GLU A 73 -18.86 -2.72 -4.10
N GLU A 74 -18.51 -2.52 -5.38
CA GLU A 74 -18.88 -1.33 -6.15
C GLU A 74 -20.39 -1.12 -6.24
N MET A 75 -21.17 -2.17 -6.09
CA MET A 75 -22.64 -2.11 -6.07
C MET A 75 -23.22 -1.98 -4.65
N GLY A 76 -22.37 -1.87 -3.61
CA GLY A 76 -22.80 -1.87 -2.22
C GLY A 76 -23.30 -3.23 -1.70
N ARG A 77 -23.03 -4.32 -2.43
CA ARG A 77 -23.49 -5.69 -2.12
C ARG A 77 -22.42 -6.43 -1.29
N LYS A 78 -22.12 -5.90 -0.10
CA LYS A 78 -21.01 -6.35 0.75
C LYS A 78 -21.08 -7.83 1.14
N SER A 79 -22.27 -8.36 1.45
CA SER A 79 -22.43 -9.79 1.82
C SER A 79 -22.06 -10.74 0.68
N GLU A 80 -22.33 -10.34 -0.55
CA GLU A 80 -22.01 -11.14 -1.72
C GLU A 80 -20.52 -11.02 -2.08
N ALA A 81 -19.95 -9.85 -1.90
CA ALA A 81 -18.51 -9.64 -2.02
C ALA A 81 -17.73 -10.52 -1.05
N GLU A 82 -18.08 -10.49 0.23
CA GLU A 82 -17.46 -11.30 1.28
C GLU A 82 -17.53 -12.80 0.97
N LYS A 83 -18.68 -13.25 0.44
CA LYS A 83 -18.84 -14.65 0.01
C LYS A 83 -17.85 -15.02 -1.09
N GLU A 84 -17.73 -14.19 -2.13
CA GLU A 84 -16.80 -14.48 -3.25
C GLU A 84 -15.35 -14.44 -2.80
N PHE A 85 -14.96 -13.51 -1.90
CA PHE A 85 -13.63 -13.47 -1.32
C PHE A 85 -13.33 -14.71 -0.48
N THR A 86 -14.26 -15.13 0.38
CA THR A 86 -14.12 -16.34 1.19
C THR A 86 -13.98 -17.58 0.31
N GLU A 87 -14.79 -17.69 -0.75
CA GLU A 87 -14.66 -18.78 -1.70
C GLU A 87 -13.34 -18.76 -2.47
N ALA A 88 -12.80 -17.58 -2.80
CA ALA A 88 -11.48 -17.44 -3.41
C ALA A 88 -10.36 -17.94 -2.47
N VAL A 89 -10.44 -17.60 -1.18
CA VAL A 89 -9.52 -18.07 -0.13
C VAL A 89 -9.59 -19.60 0.04
N GLU A 90 -10.77 -20.21 -0.01
CA GLU A 90 -10.89 -21.67 0.05
C GLU A 90 -10.35 -22.35 -1.19
N LEU A 91 -10.60 -21.78 -2.37
CA LEU A 91 -10.15 -22.34 -3.63
C LEU A 91 -8.63 -22.29 -3.80
N GLN A 92 -7.92 -21.31 -3.21
CA GLN A 92 -6.45 -21.26 -3.30
C GLN A 92 -5.76 -22.46 -2.66
N LYS A 93 -6.43 -23.18 -1.75
CA LYS A 93 -5.91 -24.43 -1.17
C LYS A 93 -5.76 -25.51 -2.23
N LYS A 94 -6.68 -25.53 -3.21
CA LYS A 94 -6.70 -26.49 -4.32
C LYS A 94 -5.97 -25.97 -5.55
N TYR A 95 -6.08 -24.69 -5.82
CA TYR A 95 -5.50 -24.01 -6.97
C TYR A 95 -4.59 -22.87 -6.47
N PRO A 96 -3.32 -23.18 -6.12
CA PRO A 96 -2.40 -22.15 -5.61
C PRO A 96 -2.27 -20.98 -6.59
N PHE A 97 -2.31 -19.77 -6.06
CA PHE A 97 -2.13 -18.54 -6.80
C PHE A 97 -0.64 -18.16 -6.81
N PHE A 98 -0.11 -17.83 -7.98
CA PHE A 98 1.30 -17.51 -8.16
C PHE A 98 1.46 -16.10 -8.75
N ALA A 99 2.49 -15.37 -8.29
CA ALA A 99 2.96 -14.17 -8.93
C ALA A 99 3.79 -14.49 -10.18
N GLU A 100 4.10 -13.49 -11.02
CA GLU A 100 4.91 -13.64 -12.23
C GLU A 100 6.27 -14.31 -12.00
N ASN A 101 6.88 -14.04 -10.85
CA ASN A 101 8.16 -14.64 -10.47
C ASN A 101 8.04 -16.13 -10.08
N GLY A 102 6.84 -16.71 -10.15
CA GLY A 102 6.55 -18.09 -9.78
C GLY A 102 6.42 -18.32 -8.27
N GLU A 103 6.39 -17.28 -7.46
CA GLU A 103 6.16 -17.41 -6.02
C GLU A 103 4.68 -17.57 -5.71
N LYS A 104 4.38 -18.46 -4.74
CA LYS A 104 3.02 -18.63 -4.24
C LYS A 104 2.58 -17.37 -3.52
N TYR A 105 1.39 -16.90 -3.84
CA TYR A 105 0.81 -15.70 -3.28
C TYR A 105 -0.50 -16.00 -2.53
N ASP A 106 -0.73 -15.31 -1.42
CA ASP A 106 -1.97 -15.45 -0.68
C ASP A 106 -3.01 -14.44 -1.18
N VAL A 107 -4.18 -14.95 -1.56
CA VAL A 107 -5.30 -14.13 -2.07
C VAL A 107 -5.76 -13.09 -1.05
N ARG A 108 -5.63 -13.36 0.27
CA ARG A 108 -5.96 -12.40 1.34
C ARG A 108 -5.07 -11.17 1.31
N LEU A 109 -3.78 -11.34 0.93
CA LEU A 109 -2.88 -10.20 0.70
C LEU A 109 -3.37 -9.31 -0.42
N LEU A 110 -3.74 -9.92 -1.55
CA LEU A 110 -4.24 -9.16 -2.69
C LEU A 110 -5.49 -8.35 -2.32
N ILE A 111 -6.45 -8.99 -1.62
CA ILE A 111 -7.66 -8.33 -1.17
C ILE A 111 -7.32 -7.18 -0.21
N GLY A 112 -6.44 -7.43 0.78
CA GLY A 112 -6.02 -6.41 1.74
C GLY A 112 -5.30 -5.22 1.09
N ILE A 113 -4.40 -5.46 0.12
CA ILE A 113 -3.70 -4.41 -0.61
C ILE A 113 -4.69 -3.54 -1.42
N ILE A 114 -5.72 -4.13 -2.02
CA ILE A 114 -6.73 -3.37 -2.76
C ILE A 114 -7.51 -2.45 -1.80
N TYR A 115 -7.94 -2.96 -0.65
CA TYR A 115 -8.59 -2.12 0.37
C TYR A 115 -7.65 -1.02 0.89
N PHE A 116 -6.37 -1.33 1.10
CA PHE A 116 -5.36 -0.33 1.50
C PHE A 116 -5.26 0.82 0.50
N SER A 117 -5.23 0.53 -0.78
CA SER A 117 -5.17 1.57 -1.83
C SER A 117 -6.41 2.47 -1.90
N GLU A 118 -7.49 2.06 -1.25
CA GLU A 118 -8.73 2.84 -1.12
C GLU A 118 -8.87 3.54 0.23
N ASN A 119 -7.82 3.44 1.07
CA ASN A 119 -7.80 3.94 2.44
C ASN A 119 -8.86 3.25 3.34
N ASP A 120 -9.34 2.04 2.96
CA ASP A 120 -10.19 1.22 3.82
C ASP A 120 -9.29 0.34 4.71
N TYR A 121 -8.74 0.96 5.75
CA TYR A 121 -7.75 0.32 6.63
C TYR A 121 -8.36 -0.77 7.51
N ASP A 122 -9.63 -0.67 7.85
CA ASP A 122 -10.34 -1.69 8.64
C ASP A 122 -10.45 -3.01 7.87
N GLU A 123 -10.94 -2.96 6.64
CA GLU A 123 -10.99 -4.13 5.77
C GLU A 123 -9.58 -4.63 5.43
N THR A 124 -8.62 -3.71 5.20
CA THR A 124 -7.21 -4.09 5.02
C THR A 124 -6.71 -4.94 6.19
N LEU A 125 -6.84 -4.46 7.42
CA LEU A 125 -6.39 -5.17 8.61
C LEU A 125 -7.13 -6.49 8.84
N LYS A 126 -8.42 -6.52 8.56
CA LYS A 126 -9.25 -7.72 8.63
C LYS A 126 -8.70 -8.84 7.75
N TRP A 127 -8.33 -8.53 6.50
CA TRP A 127 -7.78 -9.52 5.56
C TRP A 127 -6.34 -9.87 5.88
N LEU A 128 -5.49 -8.90 6.19
CA LEU A 128 -4.08 -9.14 6.47
C LEU A 128 -3.83 -9.95 7.74
N LYS A 129 -4.63 -9.77 8.80
CA LYS A 129 -4.52 -10.53 10.04
C LYS A 129 -4.81 -12.02 9.88
N GLN A 130 -5.53 -12.41 8.82
CA GLN A 130 -5.85 -13.80 8.51
C GLN A 130 -4.74 -14.52 7.73
N VAL A 131 -3.76 -13.79 7.19
CA VAL A 131 -2.66 -14.38 6.44
C VAL A 131 -1.70 -15.04 7.41
N ASP A 132 -1.36 -16.32 7.17
CA ASP A 132 -0.34 -17.03 7.95
C ASP A 132 1.03 -16.37 7.76
N ASP A 133 1.81 -16.22 8.81
CA ASP A 133 3.12 -15.59 8.79
C ASP A 133 4.08 -16.25 7.78
N LYS A 134 3.96 -17.56 7.60
CA LYS A 134 4.74 -18.35 6.62
C LYS A 134 4.31 -18.13 5.16
N GLU A 135 3.14 -17.56 4.94
CA GLU A 135 2.55 -17.33 3.62
C GLU A 135 2.56 -15.85 3.22
N PHE A 136 2.85 -14.94 4.20
CA PHE A 136 2.77 -13.50 3.96
C PHE A 136 3.79 -13.00 2.93
N TYR A 137 4.97 -13.56 2.93
CA TYR A 137 6.01 -13.49 1.91
C TYR A 137 6.97 -14.66 2.19
N LYS A 138 7.64 -15.18 1.21
CA LYS A 138 8.84 -16.02 1.43
C LYS A 138 9.98 -15.24 2.09
N SER A 139 9.85 -13.94 2.17
CA SER A 139 10.72 -13.04 2.88
C SER A 139 10.09 -12.75 4.24
N THR A 140 10.62 -13.32 5.26
CA THR A 140 10.67 -12.94 6.68
C THR A 140 9.39 -12.34 7.33
N ASP A 141 9.06 -12.76 8.53
CA ASP A 141 8.05 -12.17 9.43
C ASP A 141 8.19 -10.64 9.59
N GLU A 142 9.32 -10.09 9.18
CA GLU A 142 9.76 -8.72 9.30
C GLU A 142 9.08 -7.77 8.29
N GLU A 143 8.94 -8.18 7.02
CA GLU A 143 8.26 -7.35 6.00
C GLU A 143 6.76 -7.25 6.27
N LYS A 144 6.15 -8.33 6.78
CA LYS A 144 4.79 -8.30 7.30
C LYS A 144 4.67 -7.29 8.42
N GLY A 145 5.60 -7.29 9.37
CA GLY A 145 5.61 -6.34 10.48
C GLY A 145 5.67 -4.89 10.00
N ILE A 146 6.50 -4.59 9.01
CA ILE A 146 6.60 -3.26 8.41
C ILE A 146 5.25 -2.86 7.80
N PHE A 147 4.65 -3.72 6.97
CA PHE A 147 3.40 -3.41 6.29
C PHE A 147 2.24 -3.25 7.28
N LEU A 148 2.08 -4.17 8.25
CA LEU A 148 1.07 -4.03 9.31
C LEU A 148 1.27 -2.77 10.15
N GLY A 149 2.52 -2.40 10.42
CA GLY A 149 2.86 -1.16 11.11
C GLY A 149 2.40 0.07 10.34
N ILE A 150 2.68 0.12 9.03
CA ILE A 150 2.23 1.22 8.16
C ILE A 150 0.71 1.28 8.07
N VAL A 151 0.03 0.14 7.89
CA VAL A 151 -1.44 0.11 7.83
C VAL A 151 -2.07 0.57 9.14
N ASN A 152 -1.54 0.12 10.28
CA ASN A 152 -2.02 0.56 11.59
C ASN A 152 -1.77 2.06 11.82
N PHE A 153 -0.65 2.62 11.34
CA PHE A 153 -0.40 4.06 11.37
C PHE A 153 -1.45 4.83 10.55
N GLN A 154 -1.75 4.40 9.34
CA GLN A 154 -2.77 5.02 8.49
C GLN A 154 -4.19 4.91 9.08
N ALA A 155 -4.45 3.86 9.86
CA ALA A 155 -5.68 3.67 10.63
C ALA A 155 -5.68 4.41 11.98
N GLU A 156 -4.67 5.24 12.26
CA GLU A 156 -4.48 5.97 13.53
C GLU A 156 -4.34 5.05 14.76
N ASN A 157 -4.09 3.76 14.56
CA ASN A 157 -3.83 2.78 15.61
C ASN A 157 -2.36 2.82 16.06
N TYR A 158 -1.90 3.97 16.60
CA TYR A 158 -0.48 4.26 16.83
C TYR A 158 0.22 3.25 17.74
N GLU A 159 -0.43 2.74 18.78
CA GLU A 159 0.17 1.75 19.68
C GLU A 159 0.47 0.42 18.96
N GLU A 160 -0.48 -0.09 18.17
CA GLU A 160 -0.25 -1.31 17.37
C GLU A 160 0.76 -1.04 16.26
N ALA A 161 0.74 0.14 15.62
CA ALA A 161 1.75 0.53 14.64
C ALA A 161 3.16 0.50 15.24
N LYS A 162 3.38 1.14 16.39
CA LYS A 162 4.66 1.13 17.11
C LYS A 162 5.11 -0.30 17.42
N LYS A 163 4.21 -1.14 17.90
CA LYS A 163 4.52 -2.54 18.24
C LYS A 163 5.07 -3.31 17.03
N TYR A 164 4.41 -3.25 15.88
CA TYR A 164 4.88 -3.92 14.66
C TYR A 164 6.17 -3.31 14.13
N LEU A 165 6.26 -1.98 14.07
CA LEU A 165 7.44 -1.30 13.52
C LEU A 165 8.68 -1.48 14.38
N LEU A 166 8.56 -1.46 15.71
CA LEU A 166 9.69 -1.70 16.63
C LEU A 166 10.22 -3.14 16.58
N GLN A 167 9.41 -4.09 16.15
CA GLN A 167 9.86 -5.47 15.94
C GLN A 167 10.57 -5.66 14.60
N SER A 168 10.27 -4.85 13.60
CA SER A 168 10.70 -5.06 12.22
C SER A 168 11.66 -4.01 11.65
N TYR A 169 11.83 -2.83 12.27
CA TYR A 169 12.62 -1.73 11.69
C TYR A 169 14.08 -2.06 11.39
N THR A 170 14.68 -3.01 12.13
CA THR A 170 16.08 -3.40 11.89
C THR A 170 16.29 -4.10 10.56
N TYR A 171 15.24 -4.67 10.00
CA TYR A 171 15.25 -5.37 8.71
C TYR A 171 14.86 -4.45 7.54
N ASP A 172 14.26 -3.32 7.84
CA ASP A 172 13.89 -2.31 6.86
C ASP A 172 15.13 -1.62 6.29
N LYS A 173 15.42 -1.89 5.03
CA LYS A 173 16.61 -1.36 4.35
C LYS A 173 16.43 0.07 3.83
N ILE A 174 15.18 0.51 3.68
CA ILE A 174 14.84 1.82 3.08
C ILE A 174 14.37 2.84 4.11
N GLY A 175 14.29 2.46 5.37
CA GLY A 175 13.94 3.36 6.46
C GLY A 175 12.45 3.74 6.56
N ALA A 176 11.56 3.00 5.91
CA ALA A 176 10.12 3.29 5.98
C ALA A 176 9.59 3.15 7.40
N SER A 177 10.00 2.10 8.13
CA SER A 177 9.59 1.87 9.52
C SER A 177 10.02 2.98 10.45
N GLU A 178 11.28 3.42 10.34
CA GLU A 178 11.81 4.53 11.15
C GLU A 178 11.11 5.84 10.81
N ASN A 179 10.80 6.08 9.52
CA ASN A 179 10.06 7.26 9.13
C ASN A 179 8.67 7.28 9.78
N VAL A 180 7.94 6.17 9.71
CA VAL A 180 6.60 6.07 10.33
C VAL A 180 6.68 6.16 11.85
N LEU A 181 7.67 5.55 12.51
CA LEU A 181 7.90 5.75 13.95
C LEU A 181 8.15 7.23 14.28
N GLY A 182 8.94 7.91 13.47
CA GLY A 182 9.16 9.35 13.60
C GLY A 182 7.86 10.15 13.50
N MET A 183 7.01 9.84 12.53
CA MET A 183 5.70 10.48 12.35
C MET A 183 4.78 10.23 13.56
N ILE A 184 4.71 9.00 14.07
CA ILE A 184 3.91 8.67 15.26
C ILE A 184 4.37 9.52 16.47
N TYR A 185 5.67 9.56 16.75
CA TYR A 185 6.18 10.37 17.86
C TYR A 185 5.97 11.87 17.66
N TRP A 186 5.94 12.33 16.41
CA TRP A 186 5.63 13.73 16.11
C TRP A 186 4.15 14.04 16.40
N GLU A 187 3.23 13.19 15.96
CA GLU A 187 1.80 13.31 16.28
C GLU A 187 1.52 13.26 17.79
N GLU A 188 2.30 12.48 18.53
CA GLU A 188 2.25 12.43 20.00
C GLU A 188 2.89 13.67 20.68
N GLY A 189 3.40 14.64 19.91
CA GLY A 189 4.08 15.85 20.41
C GLY A 189 5.50 15.59 20.92
N ASN A 190 6.04 14.39 20.75
CA ASN A 190 7.38 14.03 21.19
C ASN A 190 8.43 14.34 20.10
N GLN A 191 8.65 15.63 19.84
CA GLN A 191 9.56 16.11 18.79
C GLN A 191 10.98 15.54 18.91
N LYS A 192 11.46 15.27 20.13
CA LYS A 192 12.81 14.74 20.36
C LYS A 192 12.94 13.29 19.87
N GLU A 193 11.99 12.41 20.17
CA GLU A 193 11.98 11.06 19.66
C GLU A 193 11.67 11.04 18.15
N ALA A 194 10.76 11.90 17.66
CA ALA A 194 10.50 12.07 16.25
C ALA A 194 11.79 12.36 15.46
N GLN A 195 12.54 13.38 15.88
CA GLN A 195 13.82 13.74 15.27
C GLN A 195 14.79 12.57 15.23
N LYS A 196 14.91 11.82 16.32
CA LYS A 196 15.81 10.67 16.43
C LYS A 196 15.44 9.56 15.42
N TRP A 197 14.15 9.28 15.26
CA TRP A 197 13.68 8.26 14.33
C TRP A 197 13.80 8.73 12.87
N PHE A 198 13.48 9.98 12.56
CA PHE A 198 13.72 10.56 11.25
C PHE A 198 15.19 10.56 10.85
N LEU A 199 16.11 10.84 11.77
CA LEU A 199 17.55 10.75 11.51
C LEU A 199 17.97 9.34 11.14
N LYS A 200 17.53 8.31 11.88
CA LYS A 200 17.80 6.91 11.54
C LYS A 200 17.30 6.53 10.15
N SER A 201 16.10 6.97 9.81
CA SER A 201 15.51 6.76 8.48
C SER A 201 16.30 7.48 7.39
N SER A 202 16.68 8.74 7.64
CA SER A 202 17.53 9.54 6.74
C SER A 202 18.90 8.91 6.47
N ASP A 203 19.48 8.21 7.44
CA ASP A 203 20.76 7.49 7.29
C ASP A 203 20.63 6.29 6.33
N LYS A 204 19.43 5.77 6.16
CA LYS A 204 19.08 4.76 5.16
C LYS A 204 18.72 5.36 3.78
N GLY A 205 18.80 6.68 3.63
CA GLY A 205 18.51 7.37 2.37
C GLY A 205 17.01 7.66 2.13
N ASN A 206 16.17 7.61 3.15
CA ASN A 206 14.75 7.89 2.99
C ASN A 206 14.48 9.39 2.78
N SER A 207 14.06 9.78 1.57
CA SER A 207 13.78 11.18 1.22
C SER A 207 12.57 11.75 1.99
N GLY A 208 11.57 10.92 2.29
CA GLY A 208 10.42 11.33 3.10
C GLY A 208 10.81 11.72 4.53
N ALA A 209 11.67 10.93 5.18
CA ALA A 209 12.19 11.25 6.50
C ALA A 209 13.05 12.53 6.52
N GLN A 210 13.82 12.75 5.45
CA GLN A 210 14.59 14.01 5.29
C GLN A 210 13.64 15.22 5.16
N ALA A 211 12.55 15.07 4.40
CA ALA A 211 11.52 16.11 4.29
C ALA A 211 10.83 16.36 5.64
N ASN A 212 10.48 15.28 6.37
CA ASN A 212 9.90 15.38 7.70
C ASN A 212 10.85 16.08 8.71
N LEU A 213 12.16 15.85 8.64
CA LEU A 213 13.15 16.62 9.40
C LEU A 213 13.10 18.10 9.03
N GLY A 214 12.97 18.43 7.76
CA GLY A 214 12.82 19.79 7.28
C GLY A 214 11.59 20.47 7.90
N SER A 215 10.44 19.80 7.88
CA SER A 215 9.21 20.29 8.51
C SER A 215 9.33 20.44 10.02
N LEU A 216 9.94 19.46 10.68
CA LEU A 216 10.16 19.52 12.14
C LEU A 216 11.04 20.71 12.54
N TYR A 217 12.14 20.98 11.82
CA TYR A 217 12.99 22.15 12.08
C TYR A 217 12.27 23.46 11.77
N TYR A 218 11.39 23.48 10.77
CA TYR A 218 10.55 24.66 10.51
C TYR A 218 9.62 24.97 11.67
N GLU A 219 8.95 23.97 12.25
CA GLU A 219 8.12 24.14 13.46
C GLU A 219 8.94 24.62 14.67
N LEU A 220 10.19 24.20 14.76
CA LEU A 220 11.13 24.64 15.79
C LEU A 220 11.71 26.05 15.52
N ASN A 221 11.22 26.75 14.49
CA ASN A 221 11.71 28.05 14.03
C ASN A 221 13.20 28.05 13.57
N ASP A 222 13.76 26.89 13.26
CA ASP A 222 15.10 26.79 12.66
C ASP A 222 15.00 26.63 11.13
N LYS A 223 14.66 27.75 10.48
CA LYS A 223 14.52 27.81 9.01
C LYS A 223 15.79 27.39 8.26
N LYS A 224 16.96 27.64 8.85
CA LYS A 224 18.24 27.27 8.21
C LYS A 224 18.41 25.77 8.14
N GLU A 225 18.22 25.05 9.24
CA GLU A 225 18.29 23.58 9.26
C GLU A 225 17.11 22.99 8.48
N SER A 226 15.92 23.60 8.51
CA SER A 226 14.77 23.20 7.69
C SER A 226 15.15 23.15 6.19
N LEU A 227 15.64 24.27 5.63
CA LEU A 227 16.04 24.34 4.22
C LEU A 227 17.13 23.32 3.89
N LYS A 228 18.12 23.15 4.74
CA LYS A 228 19.19 22.17 4.53
C LYS A 228 18.65 20.75 4.43
N TRP A 229 17.70 20.35 5.29
CA TRP A 229 17.10 19.04 5.25
C TRP A 229 16.18 18.84 4.03
N LEU A 230 15.41 19.86 3.66
CA LEU A 230 14.57 19.83 2.45
C LEU A 230 15.41 19.75 1.17
N GLU A 231 16.52 20.48 1.09
CA GLU A 231 17.45 20.38 -0.05
C GLU A 231 18.07 18.98 -0.15
N LYS A 232 18.45 18.38 1.01
CA LYS A 232 18.92 16.99 1.04
C LYS A 232 17.85 16.01 0.56
N ALA A 233 16.59 16.18 1.01
CA ALA A 233 15.46 15.37 0.59
C ALA A 233 15.24 15.44 -0.92
N TYR A 234 15.29 16.66 -1.49
CA TYR A 234 15.17 16.89 -2.92
C TYR A 234 16.24 16.15 -3.72
N GLU A 235 17.51 16.25 -3.29
CA GLU A 235 18.62 15.57 -3.95
C GLU A 235 18.50 14.03 -3.87
N THR A 236 17.97 13.52 -2.76
CA THR A 236 17.70 12.07 -2.61
C THR A 236 16.58 11.65 -3.57
N ALA A 237 15.44 12.33 -3.57
CA ALA A 237 14.33 12.04 -4.48
C ALA A 237 14.74 12.13 -5.96
N ARG A 238 15.64 13.11 -6.29
CA ARG A 238 16.19 13.25 -7.64
C ARG A 238 17.04 12.05 -8.07
N LYS A 239 17.87 11.52 -7.17
CA LYS A 239 18.66 10.30 -7.44
C LYS A 239 17.76 9.08 -7.66
N ASP A 240 16.69 8.99 -6.91
CA ASP A 240 15.69 7.92 -6.99
C ASP A 240 14.73 8.10 -8.19
N LYS A 241 14.81 9.24 -8.88
CA LYS A 241 13.94 9.64 -10.00
C LYS A 241 12.45 9.74 -9.60
N ASP A 242 12.20 10.04 -8.33
CA ASP A 242 10.86 10.25 -7.79
C ASP A 242 10.42 11.70 -8.08
N THR A 243 9.80 11.89 -9.24
CA THR A 243 9.38 13.21 -9.72
C THR A 243 8.24 13.81 -8.89
N GLU A 244 7.35 12.98 -8.35
CA GLU A 244 6.25 13.42 -7.50
C GLU A 244 6.79 13.99 -6.18
N LYS A 245 7.67 13.24 -5.52
CA LYS A 245 8.31 13.69 -4.28
C LYS A 245 9.19 14.92 -4.49
N MET A 246 9.85 15.04 -5.63
CA MET A 246 10.63 16.25 -5.97
C MET A 246 9.75 17.50 -6.04
N GLU A 247 8.57 17.42 -6.65
CA GLU A 247 7.66 18.58 -6.73
C GLU A 247 7.09 18.92 -5.35
N GLU A 248 6.68 17.93 -4.55
CA GLU A 248 6.24 18.12 -3.18
C GLU A 248 7.31 18.88 -2.35
N ILE A 249 8.55 18.42 -2.38
CA ILE A 249 9.64 19.04 -1.61
C ILE A 249 9.97 20.46 -2.11
N LYS A 250 9.87 20.73 -3.42
CA LYS A 250 10.03 22.09 -3.95
C LYS A 250 9.02 23.07 -3.38
N GLU A 251 7.76 22.66 -3.27
CA GLU A 251 6.73 23.52 -2.64
C GLU A 251 7.07 23.77 -1.18
N MET A 252 7.49 22.74 -0.43
CA MET A 252 7.94 22.92 0.97
C MET A 252 9.10 23.89 1.09
N ILE A 253 10.12 23.82 0.21
CA ILE A 253 11.25 24.76 0.19
C ILE A 253 10.78 26.19 -0.07
N LYS A 254 9.83 26.36 -1.00
CA LYS A 254 9.25 27.66 -1.33
C LYS A 254 8.53 28.24 -0.12
N ASP A 255 7.67 27.46 0.54
CA ASP A 255 6.92 27.89 1.71
C ASP A 255 7.83 28.37 2.84
N VAL A 256 8.92 27.63 3.11
CA VAL A 256 9.93 28.04 4.12
C VAL A 256 10.61 29.35 3.73
N LYS A 257 10.92 29.58 2.43
CA LYS A 257 11.54 30.81 1.96
C LYS A 257 10.58 32.00 2.02
N ASP A 258 9.34 31.81 1.59
CA ASP A 258 8.33 32.87 1.52
C ASP A 258 7.89 33.30 2.94
N SER A 259 8.01 32.43 3.94
CA SER A 259 7.74 32.74 5.34
C SER A 259 8.81 33.63 6.01
N GLN A 260 9.80 34.15 5.25
CA GLN A 260 10.84 35.03 5.77
C GLN A 260 10.45 36.53 5.78
N GLU A 261 9.31 36.86 5.14
CA GLU A 261 8.72 38.20 5.17
C GLU A 261 7.72 38.35 6.33
#